data_e3741a877eed4eb3f8bd0ad8ab0d5373
#
_entry.id   e3741a877eed4eb3f8bd0ad8ab0d5373
#
_cell.length_a   1.000
_cell.length_b   1.000
_cell.length_c   1.000
_cell.angle_alpha   90.00
_cell.angle_beta   90.00
_cell.angle_gamma   90.00
#
_symmetry.space_group_name_H-M   'P 1'
#
loop_
_entity.id
_entity.type
_entity.pdbx_description
1 polymer ?
#
loop_
_entity_poly.entity_id
_entity_poly.type
_entity_poly.pdbx_seq_one_letter_code
_entity_poly.pdbx_strand_id
1 'polypeptide(L)'
;MKKRLSTLLLAALTSVVGGGVVSAQEEVPAQFKLYGFIRNYTVFDTHEVNAGTQDLYFYMPKDSRLVDGVDVNAIPSFRMLALTTRLGVNVSGYRIGNLGVSGAVEGDFYSMNGSVATFRLRQAYIGLHWDNLLVNVGQTWHPLAADMPHITNLETGAPFNPFNRSPQIMAHWTLGKFTWTGGILYPMQYLPTGPNGKSADYNKYGLIPEVYMGFSLKSGGFLGRVGVDFFSIKPRWEAPIITQAEVVDGNRILVYDTNMTKRLQTRLFAFSPFLYLQYTHGKFQVKAKSILAQAGEHLNLLSGYGATYDWKRMELTYTPMQDWASFISFQFGKKWQFLAMAGYMQRLGTTKGVFGYDDPLVNSLWLNSAADTRIQQAVRFTPTFAYNLGKLTFSLEYNGTAAFFGEGSSNRGGIYAEGHWVLNHRIEQMVKFNF
;
A
#
# COMPACT_ATOMS: atom_id res chain seq x y z
N MET A 1 15.85 13.29 29.88
CA MET A 1 16.23 12.67 28.59
C MET A 1 15.31 12.96 27.38
N LYS A 2 14.06 13.41 27.57
CA LYS A 2 13.10 13.64 26.44
C LYS A 2 13.33 14.92 25.61
N LYS A 3 14.08 15.90 26.07
CA LYS A 3 14.37 17.16 25.35
C LYS A 3 15.57 17.07 24.36
N ARG A 4 16.39 16.03 24.43
CA ARG A 4 17.59 15.92 23.58
C ARG A 4 17.37 15.21 22.23
N LEU A 5 16.29 14.41 22.09
CA LEU A 5 16.05 13.71 20.84
C LEU A 5 15.40 14.59 19.75
N SER A 6 14.51 15.52 20.15
CA SER A 6 13.88 16.47 19.21
C SER A 6 14.87 17.52 18.67
N THR A 7 15.89 17.87 19.45
CA THR A 7 16.93 18.82 19.04
C THR A 7 17.93 18.21 18.07
N LEU A 8 18.16 16.87 18.14
CA LEU A 8 19.06 16.16 17.23
C LEU A 8 18.47 15.96 15.82
N LEU A 9 17.15 15.72 15.71
CA LEU A 9 16.51 15.62 14.39
C LEU A 9 16.41 16.98 13.68
N LEU A 10 16.17 18.06 14.40
CA LEU A 10 16.16 19.42 13.83
C LEU A 10 17.57 19.90 13.48
N ALA A 11 18.58 19.56 14.29
CA ALA A 11 19.98 19.90 14.04
C ALA A 11 20.57 19.13 12.84
N ALA A 12 20.13 17.90 12.56
CA ALA A 12 20.56 17.16 11.38
C ALA A 12 20.03 17.76 10.06
N LEU A 13 18.86 18.40 10.08
CA LEU A 13 18.33 19.13 8.91
C LEU A 13 18.98 20.52 8.74
N THR A 14 19.41 21.18 9.82
CA THR A 14 20.03 22.51 9.75
C THR A 14 21.56 22.48 9.54
N SER A 15 22.23 21.37 9.89
CA SER A 15 23.66 21.22 9.66
C SER A 15 24.06 20.92 8.21
N VAL A 16 23.10 20.56 7.35
CA VAL A 16 23.35 20.45 5.89
C VAL A 16 23.36 21.83 5.21
N VAL A 17 22.87 22.88 5.88
CA VAL A 17 22.90 24.27 5.40
C VAL A 17 23.98 25.04 6.18
N GLY A 18 25.13 24.43 6.48
CA GLY A 18 26.24 25.04 7.22
C GLY A 18 26.99 26.08 6.40
N GLY A 19 26.80 27.32 6.75
CA GLY A 19 27.67 28.49 6.73
C GLY A 19 28.83 28.55 5.72
N GLY A 20 28.54 28.57 4.43
CA GLY A 20 29.40 29.14 3.41
C GLY A 20 28.88 30.53 3.06
N VAL A 21 29.76 31.51 2.99
CA VAL A 21 29.49 32.81 2.37
C VAL A 21 28.83 32.53 1.02
N VAL A 22 27.56 32.91 0.85
CA VAL A 22 26.85 32.78 -0.41
C VAL A 22 27.48 33.78 -1.39
N SER A 23 28.56 33.39 -2.02
CA SER A 23 28.96 33.93 -3.31
C SER A 23 27.78 33.73 -4.23
N ALA A 24 27.42 34.74 -5.03
CA ALA A 24 26.33 34.62 -6.01
C ALA A 24 26.60 33.37 -6.88
N GLN A 25 26.00 32.22 -6.52
CA GLN A 25 26.10 30.99 -7.28
C GLN A 25 25.27 31.18 -8.52
N GLU A 26 25.86 30.86 -9.67
CA GLU A 26 25.16 30.93 -10.95
C GLU A 26 23.92 30.01 -10.90
N GLU A 27 22.74 30.61 -11.02
CA GLU A 27 21.46 29.89 -11.08
C GLU A 27 21.10 29.55 -12.51
N VAL A 28 20.83 28.28 -12.77
CA VAL A 28 20.27 27.81 -14.05
C VAL A 28 18.77 27.72 -13.91
N PRO A 29 17.97 28.36 -14.80
CA PRO A 29 16.52 28.40 -14.66
C PRO A 29 15.88 27.03 -14.85
N ALA A 30 14.77 26.81 -14.14
CA ALA A 30 13.98 25.57 -14.22
C ALA A 30 13.28 25.41 -15.58
N GLN A 31 13.20 24.17 -16.02
CA GLN A 31 12.40 23.75 -17.16
C GLN A 31 11.12 23.06 -16.66
N PHE A 32 9.98 23.40 -17.27
CA PHE A 32 8.68 22.84 -16.95
C PHE A 32 8.19 21.99 -18.11
N LYS A 33 7.81 20.73 -17.84
CA LYS A 33 7.24 19.83 -18.83
C LYS A 33 5.88 19.37 -18.38
N LEU A 34 4.84 19.80 -19.09
CA LEU A 34 3.49 19.28 -18.92
C LEU A 34 3.45 17.85 -19.46
N TYR A 35 2.76 16.96 -18.74
CA TYR A 35 2.49 15.59 -19.13
C TYR A 35 1.14 15.13 -18.62
N GLY A 36 0.64 14.08 -19.21
CA GLY A 36 -0.60 13.49 -18.74
C GLY A 36 -1.18 12.50 -19.72
N PHE A 37 -2.39 12.11 -19.46
CA PHE A 37 -3.17 11.29 -20.39
C PHE A 37 -4.67 11.46 -20.13
N ILE A 38 -5.42 11.28 -21.20
CA ILE A 38 -6.85 11.05 -21.17
C ILE A 38 -7.05 9.56 -21.37
N ARG A 39 -7.89 8.93 -20.54
CA ARG A 39 -8.20 7.52 -20.73
C ARG A 39 -9.65 7.21 -20.43
N ASN A 40 -10.14 6.21 -21.14
CA ASN A 40 -11.47 5.64 -20.96
C ASN A 40 -11.34 4.14 -20.75
N TYR A 41 -12.17 3.61 -19.87
CA TYR A 41 -12.31 2.20 -19.61
C TYR A 41 -13.73 1.73 -19.91
N THR A 42 -13.84 0.55 -20.49
CA THR A 42 -15.07 -0.25 -20.56
C THR A 42 -14.81 -1.51 -19.78
N VAL A 43 -15.64 -1.79 -18.77
CA VAL A 43 -15.45 -2.90 -17.82
C VAL A 43 -16.72 -3.74 -17.77
N PHE A 44 -16.53 -5.06 -17.83
CA PHE A 44 -17.56 -6.06 -17.59
C PHE A 44 -17.09 -7.02 -16.50
N ASP A 45 -17.92 -7.26 -15.49
CA ASP A 45 -17.71 -8.22 -14.41
C ASP A 45 -18.80 -9.26 -14.40
N THR A 46 -18.50 -10.49 -13.99
CA THR A 46 -19.48 -11.57 -13.84
C THR A 46 -20.07 -11.67 -12.43
N HIS A 47 -19.43 -11.03 -11.46
CA HIS A 47 -19.77 -11.08 -10.04
C HIS A 47 -19.68 -9.70 -9.41
N GLU A 48 -20.41 -9.45 -8.33
CA GLU A 48 -20.28 -8.23 -7.55
C GLU A 48 -18.89 -8.13 -6.90
N VAL A 49 -18.32 -6.92 -6.84
CA VAL A 49 -16.92 -6.73 -6.46
C VAL A 49 -16.73 -5.76 -5.30
N ASN A 50 -15.73 -5.99 -4.49
CA ASN A 50 -15.15 -5.01 -3.59
C ASN A 50 -14.19 -4.15 -4.41
N ALA A 51 -14.56 -2.93 -4.65
CA ALA A 51 -13.86 -2.04 -5.55
C ALA A 51 -13.99 -0.57 -5.14
N GLY A 52 -13.13 0.26 -5.69
CA GLY A 52 -13.18 1.71 -5.57
C GLY A 52 -13.32 2.39 -6.92
N THR A 53 -13.54 3.71 -6.91
CA THR A 53 -13.54 4.52 -8.13
C THR A 53 -14.59 4.04 -9.15
N GLN A 54 -15.84 3.84 -8.70
CA GLN A 54 -16.94 3.30 -9.52
C GLN A 54 -16.61 1.94 -10.15
N ASP A 55 -16.11 1.01 -9.33
CA ASP A 55 -15.69 -0.35 -9.66
C ASP A 55 -14.47 -0.45 -10.61
N LEU A 56 -13.91 0.67 -11.03
CA LEU A 56 -12.71 0.68 -11.88
C LEU A 56 -11.47 0.18 -11.13
N TYR A 57 -11.35 0.47 -9.83
CA TYR A 57 -10.31 -0.10 -8.97
C TYR A 57 -10.81 -1.40 -8.37
N PHE A 58 -10.64 -2.50 -9.08
CA PHE A 58 -11.07 -3.82 -8.66
C PHE A 58 -10.11 -4.42 -7.63
N TYR A 59 -10.61 -4.72 -6.44
CA TYR A 59 -9.79 -5.29 -5.38
C TYR A 59 -9.97 -6.80 -5.27
N MET A 60 -11.22 -7.25 -4.98
CA MET A 60 -11.60 -8.66 -4.81
C MET A 60 -13.06 -8.87 -5.21
N PRO A 61 -13.50 -10.10 -5.59
CA PRO A 61 -14.91 -10.40 -5.61
C PRO A 61 -15.52 -10.21 -4.22
N LYS A 62 -16.81 -9.91 -4.12
CA LYS A 62 -17.55 -10.05 -2.88
C LYS A 62 -17.79 -11.51 -2.58
N ASP A 63 -18.05 -11.83 -1.31
CA ASP A 63 -18.46 -13.17 -0.92
C ASP A 63 -19.82 -13.55 -1.52
N SER A 64 -20.07 -14.84 -1.68
CA SER A 64 -21.38 -15.36 -2.06
C SER A 64 -22.45 -15.01 -1.02
N ARG A 65 -23.58 -14.55 -1.50
CA ARG A 65 -24.76 -14.27 -0.67
C ARG A 65 -25.96 -15.06 -1.16
N LEU A 66 -26.20 -16.19 -0.50
CA LEU A 66 -27.29 -17.08 -0.88
C LEU A 66 -28.66 -16.55 -0.39
N VAL A 67 -29.60 -16.41 -1.30
CA VAL A 67 -31.04 -16.17 -1.03
C VAL A 67 -31.83 -17.23 -1.76
N ASP A 68 -32.57 -18.04 -1.03
CA ASP A 68 -33.33 -19.18 -1.56
C ASP A 68 -32.47 -20.12 -2.45
N GLY A 69 -31.20 -20.33 -2.04
CA GLY A 69 -30.26 -21.18 -2.74
C GLY A 69 -29.59 -20.56 -3.98
N VAL A 70 -29.87 -19.27 -4.28
CA VAL A 70 -29.28 -18.54 -5.40
C VAL A 70 -28.28 -17.51 -4.87
N ASP A 71 -27.07 -17.49 -5.42
CA ASP A 71 -26.09 -16.44 -5.11
C ASP A 71 -26.48 -15.14 -5.79
N VAL A 72 -27.00 -14.18 -4.99
CA VAL A 72 -27.44 -12.88 -5.51
C VAL A 72 -26.29 -11.92 -5.80
N ASN A 73 -25.06 -12.24 -5.38
CA ASN A 73 -23.86 -11.49 -5.74
C ASN A 73 -23.25 -11.97 -7.06
N ALA A 74 -23.67 -13.14 -7.58
CA ALA A 74 -23.31 -13.61 -8.92
C ALA A 74 -24.13 -12.86 -10.01
N ILE A 75 -24.03 -11.54 -9.99
CA ILE A 75 -24.73 -10.64 -10.91
C ILE A 75 -23.74 -9.91 -11.83
N PRO A 76 -23.89 -10.04 -13.17
CA PRO A 76 -22.99 -9.35 -14.08
C PRO A 76 -23.24 -7.84 -14.10
N SER A 77 -22.16 -7.09 -14.31
CA SER A 77 -22.21 -5.64 -14.41
C SER A 77 -21.42 -5.11 -15.62
N PHE A 78 -21.84 -3.93 -16.11
CA PHE A 78 -21.18 -3.24 -17.20
C PHE A 78 -21.02 -1.76 -16.86
N ARG A 79 -19.81 -1.19 -17.12
CA ARG A 79 -19.52 0.23 -16.90
C ARG A 79 -18.65 0.80 -18.01
N MET A 80 -18.86 2.10 -18.29
CA MET A 80 -17.96 2.92 -19.12
C MET A 80 -17.55 4.15 -18.33
N LEU A 81 -16.24 4.35 -18.16
CA LEU A 81 -15.72 5.36 -17.23
C LEU A 81 -14.52 6.10 -17.85
N ALA A 82 -14.58 7.44 -17.87
CA ALA A 82 -13.47 8.32 -18.23
C ALA A 82 -12.63 8.79 -17.02
N LEU A 83 -12.81 8.15 -15.88
CA LEU A 83 -12.08 8.45 -14.64
C LEU A 83 -10.61 8.13 -14.76
N THR A 84 -9.83 8.68 -13.83
CA THR A 84 -8.38 8.50 -13.71
C THR A 84 -7.55 9.14 -14.83
N THR A 85 -8.17 9.98 -15.67
CA THR A 85 -7.47 10.97 -16.49
C THR A 85 -6.54 11.80 -15.61
N ARG A 86 -5.32 12.05 -16.10
CA ARG A 86 -4.21 12.54 -15.27
C ARG A 86 -3.56 13.76 -15.88
N LEU A 87 -3.18 14.70 -15.02
CA LEU A 87 -2.40 15.88 -15.35
C LEU A 87 -1.20 15.98 -14.42
N GLY A 88 -0.07 16.38 -14.94
CA GLY A 88 1.14 16.59 -14.15
C GLY A 88 2.11 17.56 -14.81
N VAL A 89 2.96 18.14 -13.97
CA VAL A 89 4.08 19.00 -14.38
C VAL A 89 5.35 18.44 -13.76
N ASN A 90 6.35 18.15 -14.59
CA ASN A 90 7.70 17.88 -14.15
C ASN A 90 8.52 19.17 -14.17
N VAL A 91 9.30 19.39 -13.13
CA VAL A 91 10.27 20.48 -13.01
C VAL A 91 11.67 19.86 -13.03
N SER A 92 12.56 20.38 -13.85
CA SER A 92 13.93 19.90 -13.97
C SER A 92 14.88 21.02 -14.40
N GLY A 93 16.19 20.76 -14.34
CA GLY A 93 17.22 21.65 -14.85
C GLY A 93 17.60 22.79 -13.91
N TYR A 94 16.82 23.12 -12.88
CA TYR A 94 17.21 24.16 -11.91
C TYR A 94 18.43 23.73 -11.13
N ARG A 95 19.40 24.63 -10.98
CA ARG A 95 20.65 24.39 -10.26
C ARG A 95 21.05 25.61 -9.45
N ILE A 96 21.63 25.35 -8.28
CA ILE A 96 22.26 26.32 -7.41
C ILE A 96 23.66 25.76 -7.09
N GLY A 97 24.68 26.22 -7.80
CA GLY A 97 26.01 25.62 -7.70
C GLY A 97 25.98 24.12 -8.03
N ASN A 98 26.42 23.29 -7.10
CA ASN A 98 26.45 21.82 -7.26
C ASN A 98 25.11 21.13 -6.95
N LEU A 99 24.13 21.85 -6.38
CA LEU A 99 22.81 21.31 -6.08
C LEU A 99 21.91 21.39 -7.32
N GLY A 100 21.52 20.24 -7.85
CA GLY A 100 20.46 20.12 -8.84
C GLY A 100 19.12 19.98 -8.14
N VAL A 101 18.07 20.61 -8.68
CA VAL A 101 16.71 20.53 -8.15
C VAL A 101 15.75 20.03 -9.24
N SER A 102 14.94 19.06 -8.88
CA SER A 102 13.85 18.57 -9.70
C SER A 102 12.56 18.48 -8.89
N GLY A 103 11.44 18.18 -9.52
CA GLY A 103 10.21 17.95 -8.82
C GLY A 103 9.08 17.54 -9.74
N ALA A 104 7.97 17.15 -9.16
CA ALA A 104 6.75 16.89 -9.90
C ALA A 104 5.52 17.24 -9.06
N VAL A 105 4.49 17.73 -9.75
CA VAL A 105 3.12 17.81 -9.23
C VAL A 105 2.24 17.00 -10.17
N GLU A 106 1.47 16.04 -9.62
CA GLU A 106 0.59 15.18 -10.40
C GLU A 106 -0.75 15.01 -9.70
N GLY A 107 -1.84 15.15 -10.45
CA GLY A 107 -3.20 14.87 -9.99
C GLY A 107 -3.98 14.03 -11.00
N ASP A 108 -5.00 13.33 -10.52
CA ASP A 108 -5.97 12.61 -11.35
C ASP A 108 -7.40 12.78 -10.83
N PHE A 109 -8.37 12.45 -11.68
CA PHE A 109 -9.78 12.40 -11.30
C PHE A 109 -10.14 10.99 -10.83
N TYR A 110 -10.77 10.89 -9.67
CA TYR A 110 -11.24 9.59 -9.16
C TYR A 110 -12.54 9.75 -8.37
N SER A 111 -13.27 8.67 -8.14
CA SER A 111 -14.51 8.71 -7.35
C SER A 111 -14.23 8.45 -5.87
N MET A 112 -14.80 9.25 -5.00
CA MET A 112 -14.70 9.13 -3.55
C MET A 112 -15.91 9.77 -2.86
N ASN A 113 -16.37 9.19 -1.76
CA ASN A 113 -17.40 9.74 -0.86
C ASN A 113 -18.68 10.20 -1.59
N GLY A 114 -19.17 9.36 -2.51
CA GLY A 114 -20.39 9.66 -3.28
C GLY A 114 -20.18 10.61 -4.47
N SER A 115 -19.03 11.26 -4.60
CA SER A 115 -18.68 12.06 -5.78
C SER A 115 -18.20 11.17 -6.93
N VAL A 116 -18.76 11.36 -8.11
CA VAL A 116 -18.37 10.60 -9.32
C VAL A 116 -16.97 10.95 -9.79
N ALA A 117 -16.56 12.23 -9.65
CA ALA A 117 -15.24 12.69 -10.06
C ALA A 117 -14.71 13.74 -9.11
N THR A 118 -13.65 13.41 -8.38
CA THR A 118 -12.91 14.31 -7.49
C THR A 118 -11.46 14.41 -7.99
N PHE A 119 -10.96 15.62 -8.12
CA PHE A 119 -9.54 15.83 -8.42
C PHE A 119 -8.72 15.65 -7.15
N ARG A 120 -7.70 14.79 -7.18
CA ARG A 120 -6.83 14.53 -6.03
C ARG A 120 -5.37 14.73 -6.37
N LEU A 121 -4.58 15.11 -5.36
CA LEU A 121 -3.13 15.11 -5.42
C LEU A 121 -2.61 13.66 -5.36
N ARG A 122 -1.77 13.30 -6.34
CA ARG A 122 -1.09 12.01 -6.40
C ARG A 122 0.35 12.11 -5.97
N GLN A 123 1.09 13.02 -6.60
CA GLN A 123 2.49 13.29 -6.30
C GLN A 123 2.70 14.78 -6.16
N ALA A 124 3.51 15.19 -5.19
CA ALA A 124 4.01 16.53 -5.00
C ALA A 124 5.32 16.42 -4.23
N TYR A 125 6.44 16.47 -4.94
CA TYR A 125 7.74 16.30 -4.30
C TYR A 125 8.82 17.14 -4.97
N ILE A 126 9.88 17.40 -4.21
CA ILE A 126 11.13 18.03 -4.64
C ILE A 126 12.22 16.97 -4.56
N GLY A 127 13.02 16.84 -5.61
CA GLY A 127 14.23 16.04 -5.64
C GLY A 127 15.46 16.95 -5.56
N LEU A 128 16.30 16.71 -4.58
CA LEU A 128 17.57 17.39 -4.35
C LEU A 128 18.70 16.45 -4.77
N HIS A 129 19.53 16.88 -5.72
CA HIS A 129 20.53 16.06 -6.38
C HIS A 129 21.94 16.57 -6.11
N TRP A 130 22.77 15.72 -5.52
CA TRP A 130 24.22 15.89 -5.43
C TRP A 130 24.89 14.66 -6.02
N ASP A 131 25.87 14.77 -6.86
CA ASP A 131 26.61 13.65 -7.48
C ASP A 131 25.93 12.26 -7.39
N ASN A 132 26.20 11.53 -6.31
CA ASN A 132 25.71 10.17 -6.07
C ASN A 132 24.49 10.12 -5.14
N LEU A 133 24.01 11.26 -4.61
CA LEU A 133 22.93 11.36 -3.64
C LEU A 133 21.71 12.07 -4.24
N LEU A 134 20.56 11.44 -4.17
CA LEU A 134 19.26 12.05 -4.40
C LEU A 134 18.44 12.00 -3.12
N VAL A 135 17.92 13.15 -2.69
CA VAL A 135 16.96 13.22 -1.57
C VAL A 135 15.61 13.71 -2.11
N ASN A 136 14.59 12.87 -2.00
CA ASN A 136 13.20 13.23 -2.30
C ASN A 136 12.49 13.72 -1.05
N VAL A 137 11.84 14.89 -1.13
CA VAL A 137 11.04 15.47 -0.05
C VAL A 137 9.64 15.76 -0.58
N GLY A 138 8.61 15.16 0.00
CA GLY A 138 7.22 15.33 -0.39
C GLY A 138 6.50 14.04 -0.68
N GLN A 139 5.32 14.11 -1.28
CA GLN A 139 4.48 12.96 -1.54
C GLN A 139 4.82 12.30 -2.89
N THR A 140 5.20 11.03 -2.84
CA THR A 140 5.40 10.19 -4.03
C THR A 140 5.12 8.72 -3.71
N TRP A 141 5.39 7.82 -4.65
CA TRP A 141 5.20 6.39 -4.45
C TRP A 141 5.99 5.88 -3.25
N HIS A 142 5.31 5.08 -2.44
CA HIS A 142 5.94 4.30 -1.38
C HIS A 142 6.99 3.34 -1.99
N PRO A 143 8.18 3.17 -1.39
CA PRO A 143 9.23 2.31 -1.96
C PRO A 143 8.75 0.87 -2.24
N LEU A 144 7.88 0.33 -1.39
CA LEU A 144 7.30 -1.00 -1.60
C LEU A 144 6.26 -1.04 -2.73
N ALA A 145 5.67 0.08 -3.11
CA ALA A 145 4.63 0.14 -4.14
C ALA A 145 5.16 0.46 -5.55
N ALA A 146 6.39 0.94 -5.68
CA ALA A 146 6.91 1.51 -6.92
C ALA A 146 7.11 0.48 -8.05
N ASP A 147 7.42 -0.77 -7.71
CA ASP A 147 7.72 -1.83 -8.68
C ASP A 147 6.45 -2.60 -9.08
N MET A 148 5.61 -1.98 -9.92
CA MET A 148 4.32 -2.53 -10.32
C MET A 148 4.44 -3.61 -11.39
N PRO A 149 3.51 -4.59 -11.44
CA PRO A 149 3.41 -5.55 -12.53
C PRO A 149 3.04 -4.89 -13.86
N HIS A 150 3.15 -5.63 -14.94
CA HIS A 150 2.71 -5.23 -16.28
C HIS A 150 1.22 -5.61 -16.47
N ILE A 151 0.35 -4.65 -16.23
CA ILE A 151 -1.12 -4.76 -16.36
C ILE A 151 -1.67 -3.40 -16.79
N THR A 152 -2.90 -3.36 -17.29
CA THR A 152 -3.57 -2.11 -17.68
C THR A 152 -4.63 -1.65 -16.69
N ASN A 153 -5.10 -2.54 -15.83
CA ASN A 153 -6.07 -2.21 -14.80
C ASN A 153 -5.59 -1.14 -13.79
N LEU A 154 -6.53 -0.50 -13.12
CA LEU A 154 -6.25 0.63 -12.25
C LEU A 154 -5.56 0.23 -10.95
N GLU A 155 -5.85 -0.93 -10.40
CA GLU A 155 -5.34 -1.43 -9.12
C GLU A 155 -3.86 -1.77 -9.12
N THR A 156 -3.22 -1.83 -10.30
CA THR A 156 -1.76 -2.02 -10.46
C THR A 156 -1.21 -3.24 -9.70
N GLY A 157 -2.02 -4.30 -9.63
CA GLY A 157 -1.71 -5.57 -9.00
C GLY A 157 -2.06 -5.69 -7.52
N ALA A 158 -2.72 -4.70 -6.90
CA ALA A 158 -3.16 -4.85 -5.51
C ALA A 158 -4.27 -5.93 -5.39
N PRO A 159 -4.24 -6.73 -4.30
CA PRO A 159 -3.36 -6.73 -3.14
C PRO A 159 -2.12 -7.63 -3.28
N PHE A 160 -1.79 -8.12 -4.46
CA PHE A 160 -0.59 -8.93 -4.73
C PHE A 160 0.68 -8.07 -4.80
N ASN A 161 0.50 -6.76 -5.02
CA ASN A 161 1.52 -5.72 -4.95
C ASN A 161 1.01 -4.58 -4.06
N PRO A 162 1.83 -4.02 -3.16
CA PRO A 162 1.48 -2.84 -2.39
C PRO A 162 1.06 -1.67 -3.27
N PHE A 163 0.11 -0.88 -2.78
CA PHE A 163 -0.34 0.34 -3.45
C PHE A 163 -0.46 1.48 -2.45
N ASN A 164 0.49 2.40 -2.45
CA ASN A 164 0.49 3.57 -1.57
C ASN A 164 1.33 4.70 -2.15
N ARG A 165 0.95 5.93 -1.87
CA ARG A 165 1.74 7.15 -2.02
C ARG A 165 1.70 7.90 -0.71
N SER A 166 2.87 8.26 -0.20
CA SER A 166 3.01 8.88 1.11
C SER A 166 3.93 10.10 1.05
N PRO A 167 3.67 11.15 1.83
CA PRO A 167 4.68 12.12 2.18
C PRO A 167 5.91 11.43 2.78
N GLN A 168 7.09 11.80 2.32
CA GLN A 168 8.34 11.13 2.69
C GLN A 168 9.55 12.06 2.58
N ILE A 169 10.59 11.72 3.33
CA ILE A 169 11.95 12.20 3.12
C ILE A 169 12.78 10.95 2.86
N MET A 170 13.22 10.76 1.62
CA MET A 170 13.86 9.53 1.16
C MET A 170 15.18 9.83 0.46
N ALA A 171 16.27 9.27 0.98
CA ALA A 171 17.59 9.37 0.41
C ALA A 171 17.92 8.13 -0.45
N HIS A 172 18.51 8.36 -1.61
CA HIS A 172 19.01 7.33 -2.53
C HIS A 172 20.50 7.62 -2.79
N TRP A 173 21.36 6.75 -2.30
CA TRP A 173 22.81 6.89 -2.48
C TRP A 173 23.32 5.80 -3.42
N THR A 174 23.80 6.21 -4.60
CA THR A 174 24.22 5.31 -5.66
C THR A 174 25.73 5.21 -5.76
N LEU A 175 26.26 3.99 -5.67
CA LEU A 175 27.67 3.65 -5.83
C LEU A 175 27.83 2.61 -6.93
N GLY A 176 28.17 3.04 -8.13
CA GLY A 176 28.28 2.18 -9.31
C GLY A 176 26.97 1.46 -9.63
N LYS A 177 26.92 0.15 -9.44
CA LYS A 177 25.72 -0.69 -9.69
C LYS A 177 24.77 -0.79 -8.51
N PHE A 178 25.17 -0.34 -7.34
CA PHE A 178 24.42 -0.46 -6.09
C PHE A 178 23.79 0.88 -5.71
N THR A 179 22.57 0.84 -5.21
CA THR A 179 21.91 2.00 -4.59
C THR A 179 21.38 1.58 -3.23
N TRP A 180 21.80 2.29 -2.19
CA TRP A 180 21.13 2.27 -0.90
C TRP A 180 19.97 3.27 -0.92
N THR A 181 18.84 2.88 -0.34
CA THR A 181 17.66 3.74 -0.19
C THR A 181 17.19 3.68 1.25
N GLY A 182 17.01 4.82 1.89
CA GLY A 182 16.51 4.88 3.26
C GLY A 182 15.87 6.21 3.57
N GLY A 183 14.87 6.18 4.45
CA GLY A 183 14.17 7.39 4.83
C GLY A 183 12.95 7.14 5.71
N ILE A 184 12.17 8.21 5.89
CA ILE A 184 10.97 8.22 6.71
C ILE A 184 9.76 8.58 5.85
N LEU A 185 8.59 7.99 6.22
CA LEU A 185 7.32 8.19 5.52
C LEU A 185 6.20 8.47 6.54
N TYR A 186 5.13 9.06 6.06
CA TYR A 186 3.90 9.24 6.82
C TYR A 186 2.71 8.74 6.00
N PRO A 187 2.15 7.55 6.30
CA PRO A 187 1.06 6.96 5.53
C PRO A 187 -0.21 7.83 5.64
N MET A 188 -0.73 8.27 4.49
CA MET A 188 -1.94 9.10 4.42
C MET A 188 -2.99 8.56 3.44
N GLN A 189 -2.59 7.79 2.43
CA GLN A 189 -3.53 7.35 1.40
C GLN A 189 -4.49 6.28 1.92
N TYR A 190 -4.00 5.33 2.71
CA TYR A 190 -4.79 4.31 3.39
C TYR A 190 -4.58 4.44 4.89
N LEU A 191 -5.65 4.76 5.59
CA LEU A 191 -5.63 4.94 7.03
C LEU A 191 -5.83 3.60 7.73
N PRO A 192 -5.12 3.33 8.82
CA PRO A 192 -5.30 2.11 9.58
C PRO A 192 -6.69 2.05 10.22
N THR A 193 -7.27 0.85 10.24
CA THR A 193 -8.48 0.53 10.96
C THR A 193 -8.13 0.21 12.41
N GLY A 194 -8.99 0.54 13.35
CA GLY A 194 -8.76 0.29 14.77
C GLY A 194 -10.03 0.39 15.60
N PRO A 195 -9.91 0.49 16.92
CA PRO A 195 -11.05 0.49 17.86
C PRO A 195 -12.14 1.51 17.55
N ASN A 196 -11.77 2.67 17.00
CA ASN A 196 -12.69 3.76 16.63
C ASN A 196 -12.90 3.82 15.10
N GLY A 197 -12.83 2.68 14.42
CA GLY A 197 -12.91 2.61 12.97
C GLY A 197 -11.62 3.06 12.30
N LYS A 198 -11.73 3.57 11.07
CA LYS A 198 -10.60 4.03 10.25
C LYS A 198 -10.20 5.45 10.61
N SER A 199 -8.96 5.67 11.07
CA SER A 199 -8.52 6.99 11.54
C SER A 199 -7.03 7.28 11.31
N ALA A 200 -6.72 8.53 10.96
CA ALA A 200 -5.36 9.06 10.93
C ALA A 200 -4.75 9.24 12.32
N ASP A 201 -5.56 9.26 13.36
CA ASP A 201 -5.11 9.50 14.73
C ASP A 201 -4.18 8.41 15.24
N TYR A 202 -4.31 7.17 14.75
CA TYR A 202 -3.43 6.08 15.14
C TYR A 202 -1.98 6.33 14.72
N ASN A 203 -1.75 6.91 13.54
CA ASN A 203 -0.44 7.36 13.07
C ASN A 203 0.00 8.62 13.83
N LYS A 204 -0.89 9.62 13.93
CA LYS A 204 -0.63 10.93 14.55
C LYS A 204 -0.16 10.80 16.00
N TYR A 205 -0.87 10.02 16.81
CA TYR A 205 -0.52 9.82 18.22
C TYR A 205 0.48 8.66 18.43
N GLY A 206 0.80 7.94 17.36
CA GLY A 206 1.91 6.99 17.32
C GLY A 206 3.27 7.67 17.47
N LEU A 207 3.46 8.90 16.97
CA LEU A 207 4.67 9.72 17.03
C LEU A 207 5.91 9.15 16.34
N ILE A 208 5.89 7.91 15.91
CA ILE A 208 6.99 7.23 15.22
C ILE A 208 6.63 7.23 13.74
N PRO A 209 7.41 7.89 12.88
CA PRO A 209 7.20 7.79 11.44
C PRO A 209 7.47 6.36 10.97
N GLU A 210 6.87 5.98 9.87
CA GLU A 210 7.26 4.80 9.14
C GLU A 210 8.69 4.95 8.62
N VAL A 211 9.48 3.88 8.66
CA VAL A 211 10.90 3.89 8.28
C VAL A 211 11.15 2.82 7.23
N TYR A 212 11.71 3.21 6.11
CA TYR A 212 12.12 2.29 5.06
C TYR A 212 13.64 2.24 4.93
N MET A 213 14.17 1.02 4.68
CA MET A 213 15.57 0.80 4.30
C MET A 213 15.65 -0.33 3.27
N GLY A 214 16.46 -0.11 2.22
CA GLY A 214 16.64 -1.12 1.18
C GLY A 214 17.88 -0.90 0.33
N PHE A 215 18.20 -1.92 -0.44
CA PHE A 215 19.31 -1.94 -1.41
C PHE A 215 18.81 -2.38 -2.77
N SER A 216 19.39 -1.83 -3.81
CA SER A 216 19.18 -2.30 -5.17
C SER A 216 20.50 -2.52 -5.91
N LEU A 217 20.50 -3.51 -6.79
CA LEU A 217 21.57 -3.83 -7.72
C LEU A 217 21.03 -3.74 -9.14
N LYS A 218 21.65 -2.89 -9.98
CA LYS A 218 21.35 -2.78 -11.40
C LYS A 218 22.57 -3.13 -12.23
N SER A 219 22.49 -4.18 -13.06
CA SER A 219 23.59 -4.62 -13.93
C SER A 219 23.08 -5.18 -15.24
N GLY A 220 23.42 -4.54 -16.35
CA GLY A 220 22.87 -4.88 -17.67
C GLY A 220 21.33 -4.78 -17.67
N GLY A 221 20.64 -5.85 -18.09
CA GLY A 221 19.19 -5.95 -18.08
C GLY A 221 18.59 -6.33 -16.71
N PHE A 222 19.41 -6.67 -15.72
CA PHE A 222 18.96 -7.13 -14.39
C PHE A 222 18.79 -5.96 -13.42
N LEU A 223 17.72 -5.98 -12.63
CA LEU A 223 17.48 -5.15 -11.45
C LEU A 223 16.96 -6.02 -10.31
N GLY A 224 17.70 -6.06 -9.21
CA GLY A 224 17.26 -6.68 -7.96
C GLY A 224 17.11 -5.64 -6.86
N ARG A 225 16.10 -5.80 -5.99
CA ARG A 225 15.88 -4.96 -4.80
C ARG A 225 15.50 -5.81 -3.62
N VAL A 226 16.05 -5.47 -2.47
CA VAL A 226 15.65 -6.02 -1.16
C VAL A 226 15.47 -4.86 -0.20
N GLY A 227 14.57 -4.98 0.72
CA GLY A 227 14.35 -3.95 1.72
C GLY A 227 13.37 -4.39 2.79
N VAL A 228 13.23 -3.53 3.78
CA VAL A 228 12.30 -3.70 4.89
C VAL A 228 11.66 -2.37 5.23
N ASP A 229 10.40 -2.43 5.55
CA ASP A 229 9.60 -1.34 6.06
C ASP A 229 9.28 -1.57 7.53
N PHE A 230 9.40 -0.53 8.34
CA PHE A 230 9.04 -0.50 9.76
C PHE A 230 7.87 0.44 9.96
N PHE A 231 6.77 -0.09 10.44
CA PHE A 231 5.54 0.63 10.67
C PHE A 231 5.14 0.59 12.15
N SER A 232 4.65 1.71 12.68
CA SER A 232 4.18 1.79 14.07
C SER A 232 2.97 2.69 14.19
N ILE A 233 1.95 2.21 14.90
CA ILE A 233 0.75 2.98 15.26
C ILE A 233 0.44 2.85 16.74
N LYS A 234 -0.39 3.76 17.25
CA LYS A 234 -0.95 3.72 18.59
C LYS A 234 -2.46 3.55 18.52
N PRO A 235 -2.97 2.29 18.57
CA PRO A 235 -4.41 2.03 18.38
C PRO A 235 -5.30 2.61 19.47
N ARG A 236 -4.80 2.72 20.69
CA ARG A 236 -5.50 3.36 21.82
C ARG A 236 -4.54 4.20 22.64
N TRP A 237 -4.99 5.31 23.16
CA TRP A 237 -4.24 6.15 24.12
C TRP A 237 -4.74 6.03 25.55
N GLU A 238 -5.91 5.40 25.75
CA GLU A 238 -6.50 5.10 27.05
C GLU A 238 -7.29 3.80 26.99
N ALA A 239 -7.47 3.16 28.13
CA ALA A 239 -8.37 2.02 28.33
C ALA A 239 -8.82 1.98 29.78
N PRO A 240 -9.97 1.35 30.10
CA PRO A 240 -10.34 1.02 31.45
C PRO A 240 -9.23 0.23 32.16
N ILE A 241 -9.17 0.33 33.46
CA ILE A 241 -8.22 -0.46 34.26
C ILE A 241 -8.70 -1.90 34.32
N ILE A 242 -7.84 -2.84 33.96
CA ILE A 242 -8.10 -4.26 34.08
C ILE A 242 -7.74 -4.67 35.51
N THR A 243 -8.75 -5.07 36.27
CA THR A 243 -8.60 -5.44 37.69
C THR A 243 -8.35 -6.93 37.86
N GLN A 244 -8.89 -7.75 36.96
CA GLN A 244 -8.78 -9.20 37.05
C GLN A 244 -8.82 -9.82 35.66
N ALA A 245 -8.27 -11.01 35.52
CA ALA A 245 -8.37 -11.80 34.34
C ALA A 245 -8.72 -13.24 34.75
N GLU A 246 -9.81 -13.72 34.20
CA GLU A 246 -10.35 -15.05 34.50
C GLU A 246 -10.31 -15.94 33.27
N VAL A 247 -10.34 -17.24 33.49
CA VAL A 247 -10.53 -18.22 32.41
C VAL A 247 -11.87 -18.90 32.65
N VAL A 248 -12.86 -18.63 31.82
CA VAL A 248 -14.18 -19.23 31.86
C VAL A 248 -14.36 -20.03 30.59
N ASP A 249 -14.66 -21.32 30.70
CA ASP A 249 -14.85 -22.26 29.56
C ASP A 249 -13.71 -22.22 28.51
N GLY A 250 -12.46 -22.09 29.02
CA GLY A 250 -11.29 -21.99 28.15
C GLY A 250 -11.08 -20.63 27.47
N ASN A 251 -12.01 -19.69 27.65
CA ASN A 251 -11.90 -18.32 27.21
C ASN A 251 -11.34 -17.43 28.33
N ARG A 252 -10.47 -16.48 27.92
CA ARG A 252 -9.94 -15.51 28.87
C ARG A 252 -10.84 -14.29 28.87
N ILE A 253 -11.42 -14.00 30.05
CA ILE A 253 -12.28 -12.84 30.26
C ILE A 253 -11.49 -11.82 31.08
N LEU A 254 -11.55 -10.58 30.67
CA LEU A 254 -10.96 -9.44 31.36
C LEU A 254 -12.05 -8.73 32.16
N VAL A 255 -11.81 -8.55 33.47
CA VAL A 255 -12.69 -7.77 34.34
C VAL A 255 -12.15 -6.36 34.43
N TYR A 256 -13.00 -5.39 34.17
CA TYR A 256 -12.62 -3.98 34.07
C TYR A 256 -13.21 -3.16 35.20
N ASP A 257 -12.45 -2.20 35.70
CA ASP A 257 -13.03 -1.07 36.41
C ASP A 257 -13.47 -0.01 35.35
N THR A 258 -14.78 0.03 35.10
CA THR A 258 -15.37 0.96 34.11
C THR A 258 -15.35 2.41 34.56
N ASN A 259 -15.10 2.69 35.85
CA ASN A 259 -15.06 4.03 36.42
C ASN A 259 -13.66 4.66 36.38
N MET A 260 -12.63 3.87 36.06
CA MET A 260 -11.25 4.36 36.02
C MET A 260 -10.59 4.04 34.69
N THR A 261 -9.98 5.05 34.10
CA THR A 261 -9.23 4.98 32.82
C THR A 261 -7.75 5.13 33.06
N LYS A 262 -6.95 4.27 32.43
CA LYS A 262 -5.48 4.35 32.43
C LYS A 262 -4.99 4.83 31.07
N ARG A 263 -4.01 5.76 31.07
CA ARG A 263 -3.31 6.15 29.86
C ARG A 263 -2.40 5.03 29.37
N LEU A 264 -2.65 4.53 28.17
CA LEU A 264 -1.83 3.50 27.54
C LEU A 264 -0.58 4.08 26.89
N GLN A 265 0.52 3.32 26.94
CA GLN A 265 1.77 3.63 26.24
C GLN A 265 2.07 2.61 25.13
N THR A 266 1.28 1.54 25.07
CA THR A 266 1.47 0.44 24.12
C THR A 266 1.24 0.87 22.69
N ARG A 267 2.08 0.32 21.78
CA ARG A 267 2.02 0.53 20.33
C ARG A 267 2.05 -0.79 19.60
N LEU A 268 1.51 -0.79 18.39
CA LEU A 268 1.80 -1.82 17.42
C LEU A 268 3.13 -1.50 16.77
N PHE A 269 3.97 -2.52 16.59
CA PHE A 269 5.15 -2.51 15.74
C PHE A 269 5.03 -3.60 14.70
N ALA A 270 5.31 -3.28 13.47
CA ALA A 270 5.25 -4.18 12.33
C ALA A 270 6.44 -3.92 11.41
N PHE A 271 6.87 -4.94 10.66
CA PHE A 271 7.89 -4.80 9.63
C PHE A 271 7.58 -5.71 8.45
N SER A 272 7.89 -5.21 7.26
CA SER A 272 7.50 -5.86 6.02
C SER A 272 8.72 -5.99 5.09
N PRO A 273 9.46 -7.10 5.16
CA PRO A 273 10.56 -7.39 4.23
C PRO A 273 10.02 -7.76 2.85
N PHE A 274 10.75 -7.39 1.80
CA PHE A 274 10.42 -7.73 0.43
C PHE A 274 11.65 -8.04 -0.42
N LEU A 275 11.40 -8.77 -1.51
CA LEU A 275 12.32 -9.03 -2.61
C LEU A 275 11.62 -8.66 -3.92
N TYR A 276 12.33 -7.94 -4.80
CA TYR A 276 11.92 -7.66 -6.16
C TYR A 276 13.03 -8.00 -7.15
N LEU A 277 12.66 -8.64 -8.25
CA LEU A 277 13.55 -9.01 -9.34
C LEU A 277 12.94 -8.57 -10.67
N GLN A 278 13.77 -8.01 -11.55
CA GLN A 278 13.41 -7.67 -12.92
C GLN A 278 14.53 -8.05 -13.87
N TYR A 279 14.16 -8.60 -15.01
CA TYR A 279 15.09 -8.81 -16.12
C TYR A 279 14.48 -8.27 -17.41
N THR A 280 15.29 -7.53 -18.17
CA THR A 280 14.90 -6.93 -19.44
C THR A 280 15.89 -7.33 -20.51
N HIS A 281 15.40 -7.91 -21.61
CA HIS A 281 16.19 -8.25 -22.79
C HIS A 281 15.42 -7.94 -24.08
N GLY A 282 15.91 -7.00 -24.86
CA GLY A 282 15.28 -6.58 -26.12
C GLY A 282 13.85 -6.09 -25.96
N LYS A 283 12.87 -6.91 -26.38
CA LYS A 283 11.42 -6.62 -26.29
C LYS A 283 10.75 -7.36 -25.11
N PHE A 284 11.50 -8.16 -24.38
CA PHE A 284 11.01 -8.96 -23.27
C PHE A 284 11.40 -8.33 -21.94
N GLN A 285 10.46 -8.29 -21.01
CA GLN A 285 10.70 -7.95 -19.61
C GLN A 285 9.90 -8.87 -18.70
N VAL A 286 10.54 -9.38 -17.67
CA VAL A 286 9.90 -10.12 -16.57
C VAL A 286 10.15 -9.40 -15.27
N LYS A 287 9.15 -9.41 -14.39
CA LYS A 287 9.19 -8.87 -13.03
C LYS A 287 8.63 -9.91 -12.06
N ALA A 288 9.23 -10.01 -10.90
CA ALA A 288 8.70 -10.80 -9.78
C ALA A 288 8.89 -10.05 -8.48
N LYS A 289 7.93 -10.14 -7.59
CA LYS A 289 7.98 -9.54 -6.27
C LYS A 289 7.35 -10.46 -5.24
N SER A 290 7.94 -10.49 -4.06
CA SER A 290 7.41 -11.18 -2.90
C SER A 290 7.58 -10.30 -1.67
N ILE A 291 6.55 -10.20 -0.86
CA ILE A 291 6.52 -9.42 0.38
C ILE A 291 5.86 -10.24 1.49
N LEU A 292 6.49 -10.29 2.65
CA LEU A 292 5.88 -10.73 3.89
C LEU A 292 5.45 -9.47 4.65
N ALA A 293 4.19 -9.09 4.54
CA ALA A 293 3.67 -7.87 5.15
C ALA A 293 3.14 -8.13 6.55
N GLN A 294 3.47 -7.26 7.48
CA GLN A 294 2.85 -7.19 8.81
C GLN A 294 2.03 -5.90 8.91
N ALA A 295 0.78 -6.00 9.38
CA ALA A 295 -0.15 -4.86 9.48
C ALA A 295 -0.20 -4.02 8.19
N GLY A 296 -0.31 -4.70 7.05
CA GLY A 296 -0.13 -4.12 5.71
C GLY A 296 -1.30 -3.29 5.18
N GLU A 297 -2.28 -2.90 6.00
CA GLU A 297 -3.43 -2.10 5.57
C GLU A 297 -2.99 -0.77 4.94
N HIS A 298 -2.00 -0.10 5.51
CA HIS A 298 -1.44 1.16 4.97
C HIS A 298 -0.80 0.99 3.58
N LEU A 299 -0.42 -0.23 3.22
CA LEU A 299 0.08 -0.63 1.90
C LEU A 299 -1.04 -1.14 0.97
N ASN A 300 -2.31 -1.08 1.41
CA ASN A 300 -3.46 -1.67 0.74
C ASN A 300 -3.35 -3.19 0.52
N LEU A 301 -2.74 -3.88 1.47
CA LEU A 301 -2.73 -5.34 1.58
C LEU A 301 -3.85 -5.80 2.52
N LEU A 302 -4.10 -7.11 2.62
CA LEU A 302 -5.26 -7.63 3.35
C LEU A 302 -5.05 -7.74 4.86
N SER A 303 -3.80 -7.72 5.35
CA SER A 303 -3.50 -7.83 6.77
C SER A 303 -3.87 -6.58 7.58
N GLY A 304 -3.88 -6.77 8.86
CA GLY A 304 -4.10 -5.75 9.86
C GLY A 304 -3.40 -6.15 11.15
N TYR A 305 -4.08 -6.03 12.27
CA TYR A 305 -3.52 -6.39 13.58
C TYR A 305 -4.63 -6.77 14.55
N GLY A 306 -4.23 -7.39 15.67
CA GLY A 306 -5.13 -7.76 16.76
C GLY A 306 -4.70 -7.19 18.10
N ALA A 307 -5.65 -7.10 19.03
CA ALA A 307 -5.37 -6.87 20.44
C ALA A 307 -4.93 -8.17 21.10
N THR A 308 -3.97 -8.07 21.99
CA THR A 308 -3.52 -9.15 22.87
C THR A 308 -3.29 -8.57 24.25
N TYR A 309 -2.92 -9.40 25.22
CA TYR A 309 -2.77 -8.99 26.61
C TYR A 309 -1.43 -9.43 27.17
N ASP A 310 -0.72 -8.51 27.81
CA ASP A 310 0.50 -8.81 28.57
C ASP A 310 0.13 -9.06 30.04
N TRP A 311 0.09 -10.34 30.42
CA TRP A 311 -0.27 -10.79 31.78
C TRP A 311 0.68 -10.32 32.87
N LYS A 312 1.95 -10.04 32.52
CA LYS A 312 2.94 -9.56 33.49
C LYS A 312 2.75 -8.08 33.80
N ARG A 313 2.30 -7.31 32.81
CA ARG A 313 2.09 -5.87 32.93
C ARG A 313 0.65 -5.49 33.21
N MET A 314 -0.26 -6.45 33.11
CA MET A 314 -1.70 -6.22 33.17
C MET A 314 -2.13 -5.11 32.19
N GLU A 315 -1.69 -5.20 30.94
CA GLU A 315 -1.92 -4.19 29.90
C GLU A 315 -2.35 -4.80 28.58
N LEU A 316 -3.24 -4.08 27.87
CA LEU A 316 -3.52 -4.36 26.48
C LEU A 316 -2.27 -4.08 25.62
N THR A 317 -1.96 -5.00 24.75
CA THR A 317 -0.90 -4.89 23.75
C THR A 317 -1.45 -5.24 22.37
N TYR A 318 -0.63 -5.15 21.35
CA TYR A 318 -1.05 -5.41 19.99
C TYR A 318 -0.10 -6.38 19.28
N THR A 319 -0.64 -7.12 18.34
CA THR A 319 0.11 -8.09 17.55
C THR A 319 -0.20 -7.89 16.07
N PRO A 320 0.81 -7.77 15.20
CA PRO A 320 0.56 -7.65 13.78
C PRO A 320 0.06 -8.99 13.20
N MET A 321 -0.86 -8.89 12.24
CA MET A 321 -1.20 -9.99 11.35
C MET A 321 -0.26 -9.99 10.17
N GLN A 322 0.08 -11.16 9.67
CA GLN A 322 0.99 -11.36 8.56
C GLN A 322 0.23 -11.80 7.32
N ASP A 323 0.62 -11.24 6.19
CA ASP A 323 0.23 -11.71 4.86
C ASP A 323 1.49 -11.97 4.03
N TRP A 324 1.45 -13.02 3.24
CA TRP A 324 2.38 -13.21 2.14
C TRP A 324 1.71 -12.83 0.83
N ALA A 325 2.22 -11.81 0.15
CA ALA A 325 1.74 -11.34 -1.14
C ALA A 325 2.86 -11.41 -2.18
N SER A 326 2.55 -11.87 -3.39
CA SER A 326 3.53 -12.01 -4.45
C SER A 326 2.90 -11.89 -5.84
N PHE A 327 3.71 -11.49 -6.80
CA PHE A 327 3.35 -11.56 -8.21
C PHE A 327 4.55 -11.91 -9.08
N ILE A 328 4.25 -12.48 -10.23
CA ILE A 328 5.13 -12.54 -11.38
C ILE A 328 4.40 -11.91 -12.57
N SER A 329 5.11 -11.08 -13.36
CA SER A 329 4.53 -10.51 -14.57
C SER A 329 5.56 -10.44 -15.68
N PHE A 330 5.10 -10.50 -16.91
CA PHE A 330 5.93 -10.32 -18.07
C PHE A 330 5.28 -9.43 -19.12
N GLN A 331 6.13 -8.87 -19.97
CA GLN A 331 5.76 -8.09 -21.13
C GLN A 331 6.62 -8.52 -22.32
N PHE A 332 5.99 -8.67 -23.47
CA PHE A 332 6.67 -8.89 -24.73
C PHE A 332 6.12 -7.96 -25.80
N GLY A 333 7.01 -7.39 -26.62
CA GLY A 333 6.65 -6.52 -27.75
C GLY A 333 6.81 -5.03 -27.46
N LYS A 334 6.54 -4.20 -28.48
CA LYS A 334 6.58 -2.72 -28.40
C LYS A 334 5.30 -2.10 -28.98
N LYS A 335 5.08 -2.20 -30.30
CA LYS A 335 3.86 -1.70 -30.98
C LYS A 335 2.66 -2.59 -30.63
N TRP A 336 2.81 -3.88 -30.86
CA TRP A 336 1.95 -4.94 -30.35
C TRP A 336 2.60 -5.47 -29.08
N GLN A 337 1.85 -5.51 -28.00
CA GLN A 337 2.33 -5.98 -26.71
C GLN A 337 1.43 -7.07 -26.18
N PHE A 338 2.04 -8.10 -25.67
CA PHE A 338 1.41 -9.08 -24.80
C PHE A 338 1.98 -8.93 -23.39
N LEU A 339 1.08 -8.75 -22.41
CA LEU A 339 1.43 -8.65 -21.01
C LEU A 339 0.66 -9.72 -20.25
N ALA A 340 1.20 -10.19 -19.15
CA ALA A 340 0.45 -11.00 -18.20
C ALA A 340 0.99 -10.83 -16.78
N MET A 341 0.11 -11.04 -15.83
CA MET A 341 0.46 -11.14 -14.41
C MET A 341 -0.23 -12.35 -13.80
N ALA A 342 0.48 -13.07 -12.94
CA ALA A 342 -0.08 -14.00 -11.96
C ALA A 342 0.25 -13.48 -10.56
N GLY A 343 -0.76 -13.37 -9.71
CA GLY A 343 -0.65 -12.94 -8.31
C GLY A 343 -1.16 -14.01 -7.35
N TYR A 344 -0.49 -14.13 -6.21
CA TYR A 344 -0.90 -14.97 -5.09
C TYR A 344 -0.77 -14.21 -3.78
N MET A 345 -1.76 -14.38 -2.90
CA MET A 345 -1.74 -13.82 -1.56
C MET A 345 -2.32 -14.82 -0.57
N GLN A 346 -1.72 -14.88 0.62
CA GLN A 346 -2.16 -15.73 1.72
C GLN A 346 -2.03 -15.00 3.05
N ARG A 347 -3.09 -15.05 3.85
CA ARG A 347 -3.06 -14.65 5.26
C ARG A 347 -2.39 -15.74 6.10
N LEU A 348 -1.44 -15.34 6.94
CA LEU A 348 -0.67 -16.25 7.81
C LEU A 348 -1.07 -16.13 9.29
N GLY A 349 -2.02 -15.23 9.61
CA GLY A 349 -2.49 -15.00 10.96
C GLY A 349 -1.64 -14.04 11.78
N THR A 350 -2.01 -13.84 13.04
CA THR A 350 -1.30 -12.96 13.97
C THR A 350 -0.06 -13.63 14.55
N THR A 351 0.99 -12.85 14.83
CA THR A 351 2.26 -13.37 15.38
C THR A 351 2.13 -13.85 16.82
N LYS A 352 1.12 -13.38 17.54
CA LYS A 352 0.74 -13.84 18.89
C LYS A 352 -0.75 -14.14 18.92
N GLY A 353 -1.19 -15.02 19.80
CA GLY A 353 -2.60 -15.27 20.01
C GLY A 353 -3.34 -13.98 20.41
N VAL A 354 -4.51 -13.76 19.83
CA VAL A 354 -5.43 -12.67 20.20
C VAL A 354 -6.49 -13.20 21.17
N PHE A 355 -7.00 -12.31 22.04
CA PHE A 355 -8.04 -12.68 23.00
C PHE A 355 -9.43 -12.66 22.36
N GLY A 356 -10.35 -13.40 23.00
CA GLY A 356 -11.68 -13.74 22.52
C GLY A 356 -12.44 -12.64 21.78
N TYR A 357 -13.16 -13.05 20.78
CA TYR A 357 -13.85 -12.20 19.81
C TYR A 357 -15.04 -11.43 20.38
N ASP A 358 -15.52 -11.78 21.59
CA ASP A 358 -16.76 -11.26 22.17
C ASP A 358 -16.54 -10.14 23.19
N ASP A 359 -15.29 -9.79 23.51
CA ASP A 359 -14.99 -8.70 24.43
C ASP A 359 -14.92 -7.36 23.67
N PRO A 360 -15.82 -6.41 23.95
CA PRO A 360 -15.89 -5.13 23.23
C PRO A 360 -14.63 -4.25 23.39
N LEU A 361 -13.79 -4.48 24.41
CA LEU A 361 -12.51 -3.78 24.59
C LEU A 361 -11.34 -4.51 23.91
N VAL A 362 -11.48 -5.80 23.72
CA VAL A 362 -10.53 -6.69 23.08
C VAL A 362 -11.12 -7.28 21.81
N ASN A 363 -12.08 -6.61 21.19
CA ASN A 363 -12.56 -6.98 19.87
C ASN A 363 -11.38 -6.90 18.92
N SER A 364 -10.94 -8.06 18.49
CA SER A 364 -9.52 -8.33 18.63
C SER A 364 -8.80 -8.22 17.31
N LEU A 365 -9.51 -8.08 16.18
CA LEU A 365 -8.87 -7.99 14.87
C LEU A 365 -9.40 -6.78 14.10
N TRP A 366 -8.45 -5.95 13.66
CA TRP A 366 -8.72 -4.82 12.76
C TRP A 366 -7.98 -5.08 11.45
N LEU A 367 -8.73 -5.30 10.39
CA LEU A 367 -8.24 -5.69 9.08
C LEU A 367 -8.57 -4.62 8.05
N ASN A 368 -7.95 -4.71 6.89
CA ASN A 368 -8.23 -3.79 5.79
C ASN A 368 -9.72 -3.83 5.41
N SER A 369 -10.40 -2.71 5.61
CA SER A 369 -11.81 -2.55 5.33
C SER A 369 -12.16 -2.41 3.83
N ALA A 370 -11.16 -2.40 2.94
CA ALA A 370 -11.38 -2.38 1.50
C ALA A 370 -11.82 -3.76 0.94
N ALA A 371 -11.74 -4.82 1.77
CA ALA A 371 -12.16 -6.17 1.42
C ALA A 371 -12.91 -6.82 2.58
N ASP A 372 -13.52 -7.96 2.34
CA ASP A 372 -14.10 -8.78 3.40
C ASP A 372 -12.98 -9.30 4.34
N THR A 373 -13.21 -9.17 5.64
CA THR A 373 -12.24 -9.58 6.66
C THR A 373 -12.03 -11.09 6.73
N ARG A 374 -12.92 -11.89 6.10
CA ARG A 374 -12.83 -13.36 6.04
C ARG A 374 -11.93 -13.88 4.93
N ILE A 375 -11.47 -13.02 4.00
CA ILE A 375 -10.57 -13.46 2.92
C ILE A 375 -9.24 -13.92 3.50
N GLN A 376 -8.85 -15.16 3.18
CA GLN A 376 -7.60 -15.77 3.62
C GLN A 376 -6.59 -15.97 2.51
N GLN A 377 -7.07 -16.28 1.31
CA GLN A 377 -6.23 -16.49 0.13
C GLN A 377 -6.85 -15.78 -1.07
N ALA A 378 -6.01 -15.37 -1.99
CA ALA A 378 -6.46 -14.87 -3.26
C ALA A 378 -5.46 -15.22 -4.38
N VAL A 379 -6.00 -15.43 -5.57
CA VAL A 379 -5.23 -15.62 -6.80
C VAL A 379 -5.78 -14.72 -7.89
N ARG A 380 -4.88 -14.23 -8.75
CA ARG A 380 -5.26 -13.42 -9.91
C ARG A 380 -4.41 -13.79 -11.12
N PHE A 381 -5.06 -13.85 -12.28
CA PHE A 381 -4.39 -14.01 -13.56
C PHE A 381 -4.93 -13.00 -14.56
N THR A 382 -4.02 -12.19 -15.15
CA THR A 382 -4.39 -11.11 -16.07
C THR A 382 -3.57 -11.15 -17.36
N PRO A 383 -3.97 -11.92 -18.39
CA PRO A 383 -3.44 -11.76 -19.73
C PRO A 383 -4.00 -10.48 -20.37
N THR A 384 -3.12 -9.70 -20.97
CA THR A 384 -3.45 -8.41 -21.60
C THR A 384 -2.83 -8.33 -22.99
N PHE A 385 -3.62 -7.87 -23.94
CA PHE A 385 -3.16 -7.53 -25.28
C PHE A 385 -3.25 -6.02 -25.47
N ALA A 386 -2.16 -5.39 -25.93
CA ALA A 386 -2.13 -3.95 -26.15
C ALA A 386 -1.55 -3.57 -27.51
N TYR A 387 -2.09 -2.50 -28.10
CA TYR A 387 -1.63 -1.91 -29.34
C TYR A 387 -1.29 -0.44 -29.14
N ASN A 388 -0.05 -0.06 -29.41
CA ASN A 388 0.45 1.30 -29.29
C ASN A 388 0.59 1.95 -30.67
N LEU A 389 -0.11 3.06 -30.89
CA LEU A 389 -0.08 3.86 -32.11
C LEU A 389 0.32 5.30 -31.76
N GLY A 390 1.63 5.59 -31.82
CA GLY A 390 2.16 6.87 -31.37
C GLY A 390 1.85 7.11 -29.89
N LYS A 391 1.06 8.16 -29.60
CA LYS A 391 0.61 8.52 -28.26
C LYS A 391 -0.67 7.80 -27.81
N LEU A 392 -1.31 7.01 -28.68
CA LEU A 392 -2.50 6.23 -28.41
C LEU A 392 -2.13 4.81 -27.96
N THR A 393 -2.82 4.30 -26.96
CA THR A 393 -2.76 2.91 -26.52
C THR A 393 -4.18 2.36 -26.46
N PHE A 394 -4.39 1.20 -27.05
CA PHE A 394 -5.57 0.38 -26.96
C PHE A 394 -5.20 -0.90 -26.23
N SER A 395 -5.94 -1.32 -25.23
CA SER A 395 -5.71 -2.59 -24.58
C SER A 395 -7.01 -3.33 -24.27
N LEU A 396 -6.90 -4.65 -24.30
CA LEU A 396 -7.92 -5.59 -23.85
C LEU A 396 -7.26 -6.49 -22.82
N GLU A 397 -7.80 -6.50 -21.61
CA GLU A 397 -7.32 -7.29 -20.48
C GLU A 397 -8.44 -8.21 -19.98
N TYR A 398 -8.12 -9.47 -19.77
CA TYR A 398 -8.91 -10.36 -18.94
C TYR A 398 -8.31 -10.36 -17.54
N ASN A 399 -9.16 -10.33 -16.50
CA ASN A 399 -8.74 -10.39 -15.11
C ASN A 399 -9.59 -11.42 -14.37
N GLY A 400 -9.07 -12.64 -14.25
CA GLY A 400 -9.65 -13.69 -13.42
C GLY A 400 -9.11 -13.60 -12.01
N THR A 401 -9.98 -13.27 -11.04
CA THR A 401 -9.61 -13.17 -9.62
C THR A 401 -10.49 -14.05 -8.78
N ALA A 402 -9.88 -14.96 -8.02
CA ALA A 402 -10.57 -15.78 -7.02
C ALA A 402 -10.08 -15.42 -5.61
N ALA A 403 -11.01 -15.40 -4.65
CA ALA A 403 -10.75 -15.21 -3.23
C ALA A 403 -11.36 -16.37 -2.42
N PHE A 404 -10.61 -16.85 -1.44
CA PHE A 404 -11.08 -17.86 -0.48
C PHE A 404 -11.62 -17.17 0.75
N PHE A 405 -12.90 -17.34 1.02
CA PHE A 405 -13.63 -16.80 2.15
C PHE A 405 -13.73 -17.84 3.26
N GLY A 406 -13.29 -17.49 4.47
CA GLY A 406 -13.42 -18.35 5.63
C GLY A 406 -14.86 -18.40 6.15
N GLU A 407 -15.25 -19.56 6.67
CA GLU A 407 -16.56 -19.84 7.25
C GLU A 407 -16.47 -20.16 8.73
N GLY A 408 -17.56 -19.93 9.46
CA GLY A 408 -17.65 -20.20 10.89
C GLY A 408 -16.75 -19.27 11.73
N SER A 409 -16.22 -19.80 12.81
CA SER A 409 -15.34 -19.07 13.74
C SER A 409 -13.89 -19.19 13.32
N SER A 410 -13.17 -18.07 13.30
CA SER A 410 -11.73 -18.09 13.06
C SER A 410 -10.99 -18.57 14.32
N ASN A 411 -9.78 -19.11 14.14
CA ASN A 411 -8.89 -19.37 15.25
C ASN A 411 -8.37 -18.04 15.87
N ARG A 412 -7.64 -18.12 16.98
CA ARG A 412 -7.09 -16.95 17.68
C ARG A 412 -6.08 -16.13 16.86
N GLY A 413 -5.61 -16.65 15.73
CA GLY A 413 -4.73 -15.95 14.79
C GLY A 413 -5.48 -15.27 13.63
N GLY A 414 -6.82 -15.36 13.60
CA GLY A 414 -7.64 -14.83 12.51
C GLY A 414 -7.66 -15.72 11.26
N ILE A 415 -7.38 -17.01 11.41
CA ILE A 415 -7.43 -18.02 10.34
C ILE A 415 -8.67 -18.88 10.54
N TYR A 416 -9.37 -19.18 9.46
CA TYR A 416 -10.53 -20.05 9.43
C TYR A 416 -10.12 -21.48 9.04
N ALA A 417 -10.78 -22.49 9.60
CA ALA A 417 -10.51 -23.89 9.27
C ALA A 417 -11.15 -24.30 7.95
N GLU A 418 -12.31 -23.72 7.65
CA GLU A 418 -13.15 -24.04 6.48
C GLU A 418 -13.48 -22.78 5.69
N GLY A 419 -13.96 -22.96 4.47
CA GLY A 419 -14.38 -21.87 3.61
C GLY A 419 -14.59 -22.29 2.17
N HIS A 420 -14.86 -21.33 1.31
CA HIS A 420 -15.14 -21.56 -0.11
C HIS A 420 -14.47 -20.49 -1.00
N TRP A 421 -14.32 -20.81 -2.28
CA TRP A 421 -13.78 -19.91 -3.29
C TRP A 421 -14.88 -19.18 -4.03
N VAL A 422 -14.71 -17.88 -4.22
CA VAL A 422 -15.53 -17.05 -5.11
C VAL A 422 -14.65 -16.50 -6.22
N LEU A 423 -15.12 -16.57 -7.45
CA LEU A 423 -14.39 -16.16 -8.65
C LEU A 423 -15.15 -15.05 -9.37
N ASN A 424 -14.46 -13.98 -9.75
CA ASN A 424 -14.92 -12.99 -10.71
C ASN A 424 -14.11 -13.06 -12.00
N HIS A 425 -14.80 -13.00 -13.14
CA HIS A 425 -14.21 -12.80 -14.45
C HIS A 425 -14.47 -11.35 -14.88
N ARG A 426 -13.40 -10.58 -15.03
CA ARG A 426 -13.47 -9.22 -15.58
C ARG A 426 -12.88 -9.18 -16.97
N ILE A 427 -13.58 -8.50 -17.88
CA ILE A 427 -13.03 -8.06 -19.17
C ILE A 427 -12.93 -6.55 -19.12
N GLU A 428 -11.75 -6.03 -19.39
CA GLU A 428 -11.48 -4.60 -19.37
C GLU A 428 -10.86 -4.14 -20.68
N GLN A 429 -11.49 -3.17 -21.33
CA GLN A 429 -10.96 -2.46 -22.48
C GLN A 429 -10.52 -1.06 -22.05
N MET A 430 -9.33 -0.65 -22.46
CA MET A 430 -8.84 0.71 -22.21
C MET A 430 -8.40 1.38 -23.52
N VAL A 431 -8.81 2.64 -23.66
CA VAL A 431 -8.26 3.56 -24.68
C VAL A 431 -7.59 4.72 -23.94
N LYS A 432 -6.31 4.96 -24.24
CA LYS A 432 -5.51 6.00 -23.60
C LYS A 432 -4.77 6.85 -24.62
N PHE A 433 -4.85 8.18 -24.47
CA PHE A 433 -4.05 9.15 -25.21
C PHE A 433 -3.09 9.85 -24.25
N ASN A 434 -1.79 9.73 -24.50
CA ASN A 434 -0.74 10.41 -23.74
C ASN A 434 -0.35 11.73 -24.43
N PHE A 435 -0.08 12.80 -23.69
CA PHE A 435 0.35 14.09 -24.24
C PHE A 435 1.55 14.68 -23.49
#